data_f9127904391ef3cb98ee4276c97032e4
#
_entry.id   f9127904391ef3cb98ee4276c97032e4
#
_cell.length_a   1.000
_cell.length_b   1.000
_cell.length_c   1.000
_cell.angle_alpha   90.00
_cell.angle_beta   90.00
_cell.angle_gamma   90.00
#
_symmetry.space_group_name_H-M   'P 1'
#
loop_
_entity.id
_entity.type
_entity.pdbx_description
1 polymer ?
#
loop_
_entity_poly.entity_id
_entity_poly.type
_entity_poly.pdbx_seq_one_letter_code
_entity_poly.pdbx_strand_id
1 'polypeptide(L)'
;NYKAGKNTAPQSIVWIEHLLPKKHNYEETTNTTTSKDVPKWIKELVEHHSSEGDHDKFREGLRSDFFQHRIFVFTPHGDVVDLPVTSTIVDFAYSIHSDIGNRMTGARVNGKMVSLDTELRNGDVVEVLTQKIGKPNAKWIEFAKTTMAKRHIRIALQKIKRKE
;
A
#
# COMPACT_ATOMS: atom_id res chain seq x y z
N ASN A 1 -2.41 39.10 -12.13
CA ASN A 1 -3.60 38.55 -11.47
C ASN A 1 -3.83 37.12 -11.93
N TYR A 2 -3.12 36.16 -11.35
CA TYR A 2 -3.43 34.75 -11.51
C TYR A 2 -4.52 34.40 -10.51
N LYS A 3 -5.76 34.24 -10.97
CA LYS A 3 -6.79 33.53 -10.21
C LYS A 3 -6.37 32.06 -10.19
N ALA A 4 -5.94 31.59 -9.01
CA ALA A 4 -5.77 30.17 -8.75
C ALA A 4 -7.14 29.49 -9.02
N GLY A 5 -7.21 28.70 -10.09
CA GLY A 5 -8.36 27.86 -10.36
C GLY A 5 -8.56 26.91 -9.17
N LYS A 6 -9.77 26.82 -8.68
CA LYS A 6 -10.15 25.86 -7.65
C LYS A 6 -9.82 24.47 -8.19
N ASN A 7 -8.75 23.88 -7.71
CA ASN A 7 -8.43 22.47 -7.92
C ASN A 7 -9.50 21.66 -7.19
N THR A 8 -10.60 21.39 -7.86
CA THR A 8 -11.53 20.37 -7.38
C THR A 8 -10.85 19.03 -7.59
N ALA A 9 -10.23 18.53 -6.53
CA ALA A 9 -9.73 17.16 -6.50
C ALA A 9 -10.86 16.20 -6.93
N PRO A 10 -10.58 15.22 -7.81
CA PRO A 10 -11.58 14.24 -8.19
C PRO A 10 -12.20 13.61 -6.94
N GLN A 11 -13.49 13.34 -6.94
CA GLN A 11 -14.19 12.80 -5.74
C GLN A 11 -13.61 11.49 -5.20
N SER A 12 -12.87 10.76 -6.01
CA SER A 12 -12.10 9.58 -5.62
C SER A 12 -11.02 9.88 -4.58
N ILE A 13 -10.41 11.07 -4.64
CA ILE A 13 -9.35 11.50 -3.72
C ILE A 13 -9.93 11.92 -2.37
N VAL A 14 -11.12 12.55 -2.37
CA VAL A 14 -11.81 12.94 -1.14
C VAL A 14 -12.17 11.72 -0.26
N TRP A 15 -12.45 10.58 -0.90
CA TRP A 15 -12.71 9.32 -0.22
C TRP A 15 -11.48 8.75 0.48
N ILE A 16 -10.31 8.89 -0.13
CA ILE A 16 -9.04 8.44 0.45
C ILE A 16 -8.71 9.25 1.71
N GLU A 17 -9.01 10.55 1.72
CA GLU A 17 -8.77 11.40 2.89
C GLU A 17 -9.57 10.98 4.14
N HIS A 18 -10.79 10.46 3.93
CA HIS A 18 -11.62 9.98 5.05
C HIS A 18 -11.22 8.61 5.58
N LEU A 19 -10.50 7.82 4.78
CA LEU A 19 -10.13 6.44 5.10
C LEU A 19 -8.69 6.30 5.57
N LEU A 20 -7.85 7.31 5.31
CA LEU A 20 -6.49 7.34 5.84
C LEU A 20 -6.52 7.72 7.33
N PRO A 21 -5.76 7.04 8.18
CA PRO A 21 -5.61 7.48 9.56
C PRO A 21 -5.08 8.91 9.54
N LYS A 22 -5.76 9.79 10.27
CA LYS A 22 -5.34 11.19 10.44
C LYS A 22 -3.87 11.19 10.81
N LYS A 23 -3.07 11.99 10.09
CA LYS A 23 -1.65 12.18 10.37
C LYS A 23 -1.44 12.32 11.87
N HIS A 24 -0.84 11.32 12.47
CA HIS A 24 -0.15 11.53 13.73
C HIS A 24 1.01 12.47 13.41
N ASN A 25 0.98 13.66 14.01
CA ASN A 25 2.13 14.54 14.04
C ASN A 25 3.30 13.72 14.57
N TYR A 26 4.28 13.48 13.70
CA TYR A 26 5.58 13.04 14.13
C TYR A 26 6.21 14.23 14.87
N GLU A 27 5.92 14.34 16.15
CA GLU A 27 6.84 15.05 17.02
C GLU A 27 8.09 14.18 17.10
N GLU A 28 9.20 14.73 16.68
CA GLU A 28 10.53 14.20 16.95
C GLU A 28 10.69 14.04 18.46
N THR A 29 10.28 12.92 18.99
CA THR A 29 10.77 12.44 20.26
C THR A 29 11.82 11.37 19.97
N THR A 30 13.06 11.82 19.89
CA THR A 30 14.20 10.99 20.23
C THR A 30 13.91 10.38 21.59
N ASN A 31 13.44 9.14 21.63
CA ASN A 31 13.79 8.16 22.65
C ASN A 31 12.82 6.98 22.64
N THR A 32 13.44 5.81 22.57
CA THR A 32 12.88 4.52 22.97
C THR A 32 11.78 3.96 22.09
N THR A 33 12.19 3.41 20.97
CA THR A 33 11.42 2.40 20.25
C THR A 33 11.10 1.26 21.21
N THR A 34 9.90 1.29 21.76
CA THR A 34 9.41 0.17 22.56
C THR A 34 9.30 -1.06 21.67
N SER A 35 9.98 -2.10 22.09
CA SER A 35 10.25 -3.41 21.49
C SER A 35 9.02 -4.22 21.05
N LYS A 36 7.83 -3.64 20.91
CA LYS A 36 6.58 -4.38 20.66
C LYS A 36 6.20 -4.55 19.20
N ASP A 37 6.72 -3.70 18.30
CA ASP A 37 6.30 -3.68 16.90
C ASP A 37 7.32 -4.26 15.92
N VAL A 38 8.43 -4.80 16.43
CA VAL A 38 9.44 -5.44 15.58
C VAL A 38 9.03 -6.89 15.32
N PRO A 39 8.89 -7.32 14.07
CA PRO A 39 8.59 -8.70 13.73
C PRO A 39 9.57 -9.67 14.41
N LYS A 40 9.05 -10.81 14.88
CA LYS A 40 9.80 -11.78 15.65
C LYS A 40 11.08 -12.28 14.94
N TRP A 41 11.02 -12.43 13.63
CA TRP A 41 12.17 -12.84 12.81
C TRP A 41 13.31 -11.83 12.78
N ILE A 42 13.01 -10.52 12.91
CA ILE A 42 14.05 -9.48 13.03
C ILE A 42 14.75 -9.59 14.38
N LYS A 43 14.00 -9.89 15.45
CA LYS A 43 14.59 -10.11 16.77
C LYS A 43 15.52 -11.33 16.79
N GLU A 44 15.09 -12.42 16.18
CA GLU A 44 15.88 -13.67 16.06
C GLU A 44 17.16 -13.44 15.24
N LEU A 45 17.09 -12.65 14.17
CA LEU A 45 18.24 -12.27 13.35
C LEU A 45 19.26 -11.41 14.12
N VAL A 46 18.77 -10.47 14.92
CA VAL A 46 19.63 -9.59 15.73
C VAL A 46 20.30 -10.39 16.89
N GLU A 47 19.58 -11.31 17.52
CA GLU A 47 20.11 -12.14 18.61
C GLU A 47 21.20 -13.11 18.15
N HIS A 48 21.08 -13.65 16.92
CA HIS A 48 22.06 -14.56 16.35
C HIS A 48 23.38 -13.90 15.91
N HIS A 49 23.39 -12.58 15.70
CA HIS A 49 24.55 -11.86 15.17
C HIS A 49 25.17 -10.85 16.14
N SER A 50 24.78 -10.86 17.42
CA SER A 50 25.29 -9.92 18.41
C SER A 50 26.71 -10.21 18.90
N SER A 51 27.44 -11.13 18.30
CA SER A 51 28.76 -11.57 18.81
C SER A 51 29.98 -10.96 18.13
N GLU A 52 29.87 -10.19 17.06
CA GLU A 52 31.05 -9.54 16.45
C GLU A 52 30.77 -8.19 15.79
N GLY A 53 31.53 -7.20 16.16
CA GLY A 53 31.74 -5.82 15.84
C GLY A 53 31.48 -5.26 14.44
N ASP A 54 30.50 -5.77 13.65
CA ASP A 54 30.20 -5.28 12.30
C ASP A 54 28.71 -4.87 12.16
N HIS A 55 28.23 -4.14 13.16
CA HIS A 55 26.83 -3.71 13.21
C HIS A 55 26.41 -2.86 12.01
N ASP A 56 27.31 -2.08 11.42
CA ASP A 56 26.99 -1.20 10.32
C ASP A 56 26.82 -1.96 9.00
N LYS A 57 27.69 -2.90 8.70
CA LYS A 57 27.57 -3.77 7.51
C LYS A 57 26.38 -4.70 7.60
N PHE A 58 26.05 -5.18 8.80
CA PHE A 58 24.88 -6.00 9.02
C PHE A 58 23.58 -5.21 8.82
N ARG A 59 23.52 -3.98 9.34
CA ARG A 59 22.39 -3.07 9.09
C ARG A 59 22.23 -2.74 7.61
N GLU A 60 23.33 -2.52 6.91
CA GLU A 60 23.31 -2.23 5.48
C GLU A 60 22.89 -3.46 4.66
N GLY A 61 23.32 -4.64 5.02
CA GLY A 61 22.87 -5.91 4.45
C GLY A 61 21.37 -6.15 4.66
N LEU A 62 20.87 -5.97 5.88
CA LEU A 62 19.43 -6.09 6.19
C LEU A 62 18.60 -5.05 5.42
N ARG A 63 19.08 -3.81 5.31
CA ARG A 63 18.41 -2.79 4.51
C ARG A 63 18.37 -3.16 3.04
N SER A 64 19.51 -3.65 2.51
CA SER A 64 19.60 -4.08 1.12
C SER A 64 18.63 -5.23 0.84
N ASP A 65 18.64 -6.28 1.65
CA ASP A 65 17.76 -7.44 1.49
C ASP A 65 16.27 -7.07 1.64
N PHE A 66 15.96 -6.21 2.61
CA PHE A 66 14.59 -5.71 2.80
C PHE A 66 14.09 -4.92 1.60
N PHE A 67 14.90 -4.01 1.06
CA PHE A 67 14.55 -3.18 -0.09
C PHE A 67 14.52 -3.96 -1.41
N GLN A 68 15.25 -5.05 -1.53
CA GLN A 68 15.23 -5.90 -2.72
C GLN A 68 13.90 -6.62 -2.93
N HIS A 69 13.16 -6.88 -1.85
CA HIS A 69 11.90 -7.64 -1.87
C HIS A 69 10.65 -6.76 -1.70
N ARG A 70 10.84 -5.46 -1.56
CA ARG A 70 9.73 -4.52 -1.36
C ARG A 70 9.86 -3.30 -2.25
N ILE A 71 8.70 -2.77 -2.61
CA ILE A 71 8.56 -1.52 -3.35
C ILE A 71 7.80 -0.50 -2.52
N PHE A 72 8.16 0.76 -2.68
CA PHE A 72 7.48 1.90 -2.07
C PHE A 72 6.74 2.67 -3.15
N VAL A 73 5.44 2.72 -3.01
CA VAL A 73 4.53 3.35 -3.97
C VAL A 73 3.86 4.54 -3.28
N PHE A 74 3.66 5.61 -4.02
CA PHE A 74 3.12 6.85 -3.46
C PHE A 74 1.67 7.05 -3.88
N THR A 75 0.87 7.61 -2.97
CA THR A 75 -0.42 8.19 -3.34
C THR A 75 -0.22 9.59 -3.91
N PRO A 76 -1.20 10.17 -4.63
CA PRO A 76 -1.13 11.56 -5.08
C PRO A 76 -0.99 12.59 -3.95
N HIS A 77 -1.35 12.22 -2.72
CA HIS A 77 -1.18 13.05 -1.51
C HIS A 77 0.21 12.94 -0.88
N GLY A 78 1.07 12.06 -1.39
CA GLY A 78 2.42 11.86 -0.89
C GLY A 78 2.53 10.80 0.23
N ASP A 79 1.47 10.06 0.51
CA ASP A 79 1.55 8.92 1.44
C ASP A 79 2.31 7.77 0.78
N VAL A 80 3.08 7.05 1.57
CA VAL A 80 3.91 5.93 1.13
C VAL A 80 3.22 4.62 1.48
N VAL A 81 3.08 3.75 0.49
CA VAL A 81 2.56 2.39 0.64
C VAL A 81 3.67 1.39 0.36
N ASP A 82 3.94 0.56 1.33
CA ASP A 82 4.94 -0.51 1.27
C ASP A 82 4.28 -1.80 0.76
N LEU A 83 4.78 -2.33 -0.35
CA LEU A 83 4.27 -3.52 -1.00
C LEU A 83 5.40 -4.49 -1.36
N PRO A 84 5.12 -5.80 -1.43
CA PRO A 84 6.06 -6.75 -2.03
C PRO A 84 6.35 -6.40 -3.49
N VAL A 85 7.55 -6.74 -3.97
CA VAL A 85 7.86 -6.68 -5.41
C VAL A 85 6.84 -7.48 -6.20
N THR A 86 6.60 -7.12 -7.44
CA THR A 86 5.57 -7.71 -8.33
C THR A 86 4.12 -7.43 -7.94
N SER A 87 3.87 -6.63 -6.91
CA SER A 87 2.51 -6.20 -6.57
C SER A 87 1.86 -5.39 -7.69
N THR A 88 0.57 -5.57 -7.84
CA THR A 88 -0.23 -4.90 -8.86
C THR A 88 -1.08 -3.77 -8.29
N ILE A 89 -1.80 -3.07 -9.16
CA ILE A 89 -2.78 -2.06 -8.76
C ILE A 89 -3.81 -2.63 -7.78
N VAL A 90 -4.23 -3.88 -7.98
CA VAL A 90 -5.18 -4.55 -7.08
C VAL A 90 -4.59 -4.66 -5.68
N ASP A 91 -3.35 -5.09 -5.55
CA ASP A 91 -2.67 -5.18 -4.25
C ASP A 91 -2.57 -3.81 -3.56
N PHE A 92 -2.23 -2.78 -4.32
CA PHE A 92 -2.16 -1.41 -3.81
C PHE A 92 -3.52 -0.93 -3.29
N ALA A 93 -4.59 -1.08 -4.06
CA ALA A 93 -5.92 -0.63 -3.67
C ALA A 93 -6.41 -1.30 -2.37
N TYR A 94 -6.21 -2.60 -2.26
CA TYR A 94 -6.59 -3.35 -1.04
C TYR A 94 -5.66 -3.08 0.15
N SER A 95 -4.42 -2.68 -0.08
CA SER A 95 -3.51 -2.29 1.00
C SER A 95 -3.90 -0.96 1.64
N ILE A 96 -4.51 -0.05 0.88
CA ILE A 96 -5.03 1.20 1.42
C ILE A 96 -6.28 0.93 2.25
N HIS A 97 -7.31 0.36 1.64
CA HIS A 97 -8.56 -0.01 2.31
C HIS A 97 -9.37 -0.99 1.47
N SER A 98 -10.03 -1.95 2.11
CA SER A 98 -10.87 -2.93 1.42
C SER A 98 -12.01 -2.31 0.60
N ASP A 99 -12.60 -1.20 1.05
CA ASP A 99 -13.64 -0.48 0.31
C ASP A 99 -13.11 0.16 -0.97
N ILE A 100 -11.89 0.69 -0.94
CA ILE A 100 -11.24 1.23 -2.14
C ILE A 100 -11.02 0.11 -3.14
N GLY A 101 -10.48 -1.02 -2.71
CA GLY A 101 -10.32 -2.20 -3.54
C GLY A 101 -11.63 -2.70 -4.13
N ASN A 102 -12.69 -2.81 -3.32
CA ASN A 102 -13.99 -3.32 -3.78
C ASN A 102 -14.69 -2.38 -4.77
N ARG A 103 -14.46 -1.08 -4.69
CA ARG A 103 -15.09 -0.05 -5.53
C ARG A 103 -14.23 0.42 -6.69
N MET A 104 -13.05 -0.14 -6.83
CA MET A 104 -12.09 0.21 -7.86
C MET A 104 -12.67 -0.02 -9.25
N THR A 105 -12.51 0.96 -10.13
CA THR A 105 -12.93 0.91 -11.54
C THR A 105 -11.75 0.99 -12.49
N GLY A 106 -10.67 1.60 -12.05
CA GLY A 106 -9.46 1.80 -12.83
C GLY A 106 -8.37 2.41 -11.97
N ALA A 107 -7.25 2.68 -12.57
CA ALA A 107 -6.15 3.35 -11.91
C ALA A 107 -5.28 4.13 -12.89
N ARG A 108 -4.56 5.11 -12.34
CA ARG A 108 -3.50 5.82 -13.05
C ARG A 108 -2.18 5.62 -12.34
N VAL A 109 -1.14 5.38 -13.10
CA VAL A 109 0.24 5.36 -12.62
C VAL A 109 1.01 6.49 -13.30
N ASN A 110 1.58 7.36 -12.49
CA ASN A 110 2.31 8.54 -12.97
C ASN A 110 1.46 9.38 -13.96
N GLY A 111 0.17 9.51 -13.68
CA GLY A 111 -0.80 10.28 -14.48
C GLY A 111 -1.35 9.56 -15.71
N LYS A 112 -0.92 8.34 -16.01
CA LYS A 112 -1.39 7.55 -17.17
C LYS A 112 -2.34 6.45 -16.73
N MET A 113 -3.46 6.29 -17.45
CA MET A 113 -4.37 5.17 -17.25
C MET A 113 -3.66 3.85 -17.54
N VAL A 114 -3.81 2.91 -16.63
CA VAL A 114 -3.22 1.57 -16.73
C VAL A 114 -4.23 0.49 -16.41
N SER A 115 -3.94 -0.74 -16.80
CA SER A 115 -4.72 -1.91 -16.45
C SER A 115 -4.51 -2.28 -14.97
N LEU A 116 -5.50 -2.91 -14.34
CA LEU A 116 -5.46 -3.28 -12.92
C LEU A 116 -4.46 -4.39 -12.60
N ASP A 117 -4.04 -5.14 -13.60
CA ASP A 117 -3.01 -6.18 -13.51
C ASP A 117 -1.57 -5.63 -13.70
N THR A 118 -1.45 -4.33 -13.94
CA THR A 118 -0.13 -3.68 -14.09
C THR A 118 0.70 -3.84 -12.83
N GLU A 119 1.91 -4.36 -12.98
CA GLU A 119 2.89 -4.43 -11.91
C GLU A 119 3.42 -3.03 -11.57
N LEU A 120 3.48 -2.75 -10.28
CA LEU A 120 4.00 -1.50 -9.76
C LEU A 120 5.51 -1.57 -9.55
N ARG A 121 6.13 -0.42 -9.69
CA ARG A 121 7.57 -0.23 -9.49
C ARG A 121 7.82 0.71 -8.32
N ASN A 122 9.00 0.59 -7.75
CA ASN A 122 9.43 1.50 -6.68
C ASN A 122 9.40 2.94 -7.18
N GLY A 123 8.76 3.82 -6.40
CA GLY A 123 8.63 5.24 -6.72
C GLY A 123 7.42 5.61 -7.58
N ASP A 124 6.60 4.66 -8.01
CA ASP A 124 5.37 4.98 -8.77
C ASP A 124 4.39 5.78 -7.92
N VAL A 125 3.72 6.74 -8.57
CA VAL A 125 2.58 7.46 -7.99
C VAL A 125 1.30 6.86 -8.54
N VAL A 126 0.50 6.26 -7.67
CA VAL A 126 -0.71 5.51 -8.05
C VAL A 126 -1.97 6.20 -7.55
N GLU A 127 -2.87 6.48 -8.46
CA GLU A 127 -4.22 6.98 -8.17
C GLU A 127 -5.24 5.90 -8.51
N VAL A 128 -6.02 5.46 -7.51
CA VAL A 128 -7.11 4.49 -7.72
C VAL A 128 -8.40 5.22 -7.98
N LEU A 129 -9.05 4.91 -9.09
CA LEU A 129 -10.36 5.43 -9.44
C LEU A 129 -11.44 4.51 -8.87
N THR A 130 -12.38 5.10 -8.15
CA THR A 130 -13.46 4.36 -7.49
C THR A 130 -14.83 4.89 -7.90
N GLN A 131 -15.84 4.06 -7.75
CA GLN A 131 -17.24 4.44 -7.91
C GLN A 131 -18.02 4.26 -6.61
N LYS A 132 -19.18 4.91 -6.48
CA LYS A 132 -19.99 4.87 -5.25
C LYS A 132 -20.46 3.45 -4.92
N ILE A 133 -20.87 2.69 -5.93
CA ILE A 133 -21.33 1.32 -5.81
C ILE A 133 -20.42 0.47 -6.70
N GLY A 134 -19.54 -0.30 -6.10
CA GLY A 134 -18.63 -1.19 -6.81
C GLY A 134 -18.73 -2.62 -6.29
N LYS A 135 -18.45 -3.55 -7.16
CA LYS A 135 -18.33 -4.97 -6.83
C LYS A 135 -16.97 -5.46 -7.34
N PRO A 136 -16.22 -6.21 -6.55
CA PRO A 136 -14.98 -6.80 -7.04
C PRO A 136 -15.26 -7.83 -8.12
N ASN A 137 -14.35 -7.93 -9.06
CA ASN A 137 -14.38 -8.94 -10.11
C ASN A 137 -13.60 -10.17 -9.65
N ALA A 138 -14.11 -11.37 -9.93
CA ALA A 138 -13.43 -12.62 -9.62
C ALA A 138 -12.05 -12.73 -10.29
N LYS A 139 -11.86 -12.14 -11.48
CA LYS A 139 -10.56 -12.08 -12.18
C LYS A 139 -9.48 -11.34 -11.39
N TRP A 140 -9.86 -10.44 -10.48
CA TRP A 140 -8.88 -9.71 -9.67
C TRP A 140 -8.10 -10.61 -8.72
N ILE A 141 -8.61 -11.81 -8.41
CA ILE A 141 -7.87 -12.82 -7.63
C ILE A 141 -6.60 -13.26 -8.37
N GLU A 142 -6.67 -13.32 -9.70
CA GLU A 142 -5.53 -13.69 -10.54
C GLU A 142 -4.50 -12.54 -10.63
N PHE A 143 -4.98 -11.30 -10.64
CA PHE A 143 -4.13 -10.12 -10.68
C PHE A 143 -3.42 -9.87 -9.36
N ALA A 144 -4.09 -10.15 -8.24
CA ALA A 144 -3.53 -9.95 -6.90
C ALA A 144 -2.36 -10.91 -6.64
N LYS A 145 -1.29 -10.37 -6.10
CA LYS A 145 -0.12 -11.16 -5.67
C LYS A 145 -0.15 -11.39 -4.15
N THR A 146 -0.62 -10.41 -3.39
CA THR A 146 -0.68 -10.51 -1.93
C THR A 146 -1.82 -11.41 -1.46
N THR A 147 -1.56 -12.17 -0.40
CA THR A 147 -2.57 -13.01 0.27
C THR A 147 -3.71 -12.17 0.84
N MET A 148 -3.39 -10.97 1.34
CA MET A 148 -4.36 -10.04 1.90
C MET A 148 -5.38 -9.58 0.85
N ALA A 149 -4.94 -9.13 -0.32
CA ALA A 149 -5.82 -8.72 -1.40
C ALA A 149 -6.72 -9.88 -1.86
N LYS A 150 -6.15 -11.06 -2.08
CA LYS A 150 -6.90 -12.28 -2.44
C LYS A 150 -7.97 -12.63 -1.42
N ARG A 151 -7.66 -12.52 -0.13
CA ARG A 151 -8.60 -12.78 0.96
C ARG A 151 -9.76 -11.79 0.95
N HIS A 152 -9.49 -10.50 0.84
CA HIS A 152 -10.52 -9.47 0.80
C HIS A 152 -11.46 -9.64 -0.40
N ILE A 153 -10.92 -9.94 -1.58
CA ILE A 153 -11.71 -10.20 -2.78
C ILE A 153 -12.65 -11.39 -2.56
N ARG A 154 -12.13 -12.51 -2.04
CA ARG A 154 -12.95 -13.72 -1.77
C ARG A 154 -14.08 -13.42 -0.80
N ILE A 155 -13.80 -12.72 0.29
CA ILE A 155 -14.83 -12.34 1.29
C ILE A 155 -15.90 -11.46 0.64
N ALA A 156 -15.52 -10.49 -0.16
CA ALA A 156 -16.45 -9.61 -0.83
C ALA A 156 -17.33 -10.35 -1.85
N LEU A 157 -16.75 -11.25 -2.64
CA LEU A 157 -17.50 -12.10 -3.58
C LEU A 157 -18.47 -13.04 -2.87
N GLN A 158 -18.10 -13.63 -1.74
CA GLN A 158 -18.99 -14.47 -0.94
C GLN A 158 -20.17 -13.68 -0.37
N LYS A 159 -19.96 -12.46 0.08
CA LYS A 159 -21.04 -11.58 0.58
C LYS A 159 -22.05 -11.25 -0.52
N ILE A 160 -21.59 -11.08 -1.76
CA ILE A 160 -22.46 -10.82 -2.90
C ILE A 160 -23.33 -12.04 -3.20
N LYS A 161 -22.74 -13.23 -3.30
CA LYS A 161 -23.46 -14.49 -3.55
C LYS A 161 -24.53 -14.83 -2.50
N ARG A 162 -24.37 -14.36 -1.26
CA ARG A 162 -25.36 -14.59 -0.19
C ARG A 162 -26.54 -13.64 -0.23
N LYS A 163 -26.46 -12.58 -1.03
CA LYS A 163 -27.51 -11.57 -1.17
C LYS A 163 -28.36 -11.76 -2.43
N GLU A 164 -27.92 -12.63 -3.33
CA GLU A 164 -28.67 -13.11 -4.50
C GLU A 164 -29.50 -14.34 -4.10
#